data_6e9e2a3d52f832c65deb9c236d5ffcf2
#
_entry.id   6e9e2a3d52f832c65deb9c236d5ffcf2
#
_cell.length_a   1.000
_cell.length_b   1.000
_cell.length_c   1.000
_cell.angle_alpha   90.00
_cell.angle_beta   90.00
_cell.angle_gamma   90.00
#
_symmetry.space_group_name_H-M   'P 1'
#
loop_
_entity.id
_entity.type
_entity.pdbx_description
1 polymer ?
#
loop_
_entity_poly.entity_id
_entity_poly.type
_entity_poly.pdbx_seq_one_letter_code
_entity_poly.pdbx_strand_id
1 'polypeptide(L)'
;ANFGHPVLFRLCNEMNGDWCQYSAYHTSKDAEMYRLMYDYVYDIFEAQGANKNVLWVWNPNERSFPDFSWNNARMYYPGNERVDIVGLTGYNTGNYYKGEIWRSFDEIYQPLYQEYVQTYDKPFMITEFASNSVGGNKSQWIREMFDCIHRMENIKVAIWWSGCDWESPGVPARIYYMNESPEILQTFKEMFQKEAA
;
A
#
# COMPACT_ATOMS: atom_id res chain seq x y z
N ALA A 1 19.20 9.72 -12.69
CA ALA A 1 19.59 9.37 -14.08
C ALA A 1 20.76 8.39 -14.14
N ASN A 2 21.69 8.44 -13.18
CA ASN A 2 22.91 7.60 -13.21
C ASN A 2 22.77 6.22 -12.56
N PHE A 3 21.62 5.89 -12.00
CA PHE A 3 21.38 4.58 -11.34
C PHE A 3 21.32 3.44 -12.36
N GLY A 4 20.86 3.70 -13.58
CA GLY A 4 20.91 2.75 -14.70
C GLY A 4 19.89 1.60 -14.68
N HIS A 5 19.02 1.55 -13.69
CA HIS A 5 17.98 0.53 -13.53
C HIS A 5 16.61 1.18 -13.33
N PRO A 6 15.50 0.50 -13.69
CA PRO A 6 14.15 0.95 -13.38
C PRO A 6 13.93 1.12 -11.88
N VAL A 7 13.21 2.17 -11.49
CA VAL A 7 12.85 2.48 -10.11
C VAL A 7 11.34 2.60 -10.01
N LEU A 8 10.74 1.89 -9.08
CA LEU A 8 9.35 2.11 -8.65
C LEU A 8 9.36 3.31 -7.70
N PHE A 9 8.82 4.45 -8.13
CA PHE A 9 8.83 5.68 -7.36
C PHE A 9 7.44 5.99 -6.79
N ARG A 10 7.31 5.84 -5.49
CA ARG A 10 6.09 6.06 -4.71
C ARG A 10 6.16 7.42 -4.03
N LEU A 11 5.62 8.45 -4.66
CA LEU A 11 5.62 9.80 -4.13
C LEU A 11 4.46 10.03 -3.16
N CYS A 12 4.78 10.43 -1.92
CA CYS A 12 3.78 10.85 -0.93
C CYS A 12 2.61 9.86 -0.81
N ASN A 13 2.93 8.63 -0.39
CA ASN A 13 1.96 7.56 -0.19
C ASN A 13 0.92 7.88 0.89
N GLU A 14 -0.23 7.22 0.83
CA GLU A 14 -1.31 7.32 1.83
C GLU A 14 -1.80 8.76 2.08
N MET A 15 -1.84 9.57 1.02
CA MET A 15 -2.18 10.97 1.06
C MET A 15 -3.62 11.27 1.55
N ASN A 16 -4.46 10.25 1.59
CA ASN A 16 -5.82 10.30 2.16
C ASN A 16 -5.88 9.97 3.65
N GLY A 17 -4.70 9.82 4.32
CA GLY A 17 -4.57 9.59 5.76
C GLY A 17 -4.18 10.85 6.51
N ASP A 18 -4.75 11.09 7.71
CA ASP A 18 -4.45 12.26 8.56
C ASP A 18 -3.08 12.19 9.24
N TRP A 19 -2.39 11.05 9.17
CA TRP A 19 -1.01 10.86 9.65
C TRP A 19 0.05 11.40 8.69
N CYS A 20 -0.32 11.74 7.45
CA CYS A 20 0.60 12.28 6.46
C CYS A 20 0.53 13.80 6.39
N GLN A 21 1.66 14.50 6.60
CA GLN A 21 1.73 15.96 6.61
C GLN A 21 1.34 16.60 5.26
N TYR A 22 1.50 15.86 4.16
CA TYR A 22 1.11 16.26 2.80
C TYR A 22 -0.34 15.90 2.46
N SER A 23 -1.09 15.31 3.40
CA SER A 23 -2.51 15.04 3.24
C SER A 23 -3.32 16.32 3.14
N ALA A 24 -4.41 16.31 2.38
CA ALA A 24 -5.37 17.41 2.32
C ALA A 24 -5.96 17.73 3.71
N TYR A 25 -5.96 16.80 4.64
CA TYR A 25 -6.33 17.04 6.03
C TYR A 25 -5.52 18.19 6.67
N HIS A 26 -4.21 18.25 6.38
CA HIS A 26 -3.30 19.27 6.88
C HIS A 26 -3.12 20.47 5.93
N THR A 27 -3.59 20.36 4.68
CA THR A 27 -3.43 21.35 3.62
C THR A 27 -4.79 21.74 3.05
N SER A 28 -5.38 22.84 3.51
CA SER A 28 -6.62 23.44 2.97
C SER A 28 -7.84 22.52 2.72
N LYS A 29 -7.79 21.23 3.03
CA LYS A 29 -8.81 20.21 2.71
C LYS A 29 -9.10 20.12 1.20
N ASP A 30 -8.10 20.35 0.39
CA ASP A 30 -8.16 20.33 -1.06
C ASP A 30 -7.10 19.39 -1.64
N ALA A 31 -7.56 18.30 -2.27
CA ALA A 31 -6.70 17.32 -2.91
C ALA A 31 -5.96 17.87 -4.16
N GLU A 32 -6.36 19.03 -4.69
CA GLU A 32 -5.67 19.66 -5.82
C GLU A 32 -4.24 20.04 -5.47
N MET A 33 -3.98 20.47 -4.24
CA MET A 33 -2.63 20.78 -3.77
C MET A 33 -1.68 19.56 -3.91
N TYR A 34 -2.18 18.35 -3.61
CA TYR A 34 -1.41 17.13 -3.82
C TYR A 34 -1.14 16.87 -5.31
N ARG A 35 -2.15 17.01 -6.18
CA ARG A 35 -1.98 16.80 -7.63
C ARG A 35 -0.98 17.79 -8.22
N LEU A 36 -1.07 19.07 -7.86
CA LEU A 36 -0.12 20.10 -8.30
C LEU A 36 1.31 19.80 -7.84
N MET A 37 1.48 19.34 -6.60
CA MET A 37 2.79 18.92 -6.09
C MET A 37 3.31 17.69 -6.85
N TYR A 38 2.45 16.71 -7.11
CA TYR A 38 2.80 15.52 -7.87
C TYR A 38 3.27 15.87 -9.28
N ASP A 39 2.51 16.70 -10.00
CA ASP A 39 2.85 17.20 -11.34
C ASP A 39 4.17 17.96 -11.33
N TYR A 40 4.38 18.84 -10.35
CA TYR A 40 5.62 19.61 -10.23
C TYR A 40 6.85 18.70 -10.07
N VAL A 41 6.76 17.68 -9.22
CA VAL A 41 7.86 16.72 -9.04
C VAL A 41 8.07 15.88 -10.30
N TYR A 42 6.99 15.43 -10.95
CA TYR A 42 7.06 14.69 -12.21
C TYR A 42 7.79 15.51 -13.30
N ASP A 43 7.44 16.79 -13.45
CA ASP A 43 8.04 17.68 -14.46
C ASP A 43 9.52 17.94 -14.19
N ILE A 44 9.96 17.99 -12.92
CA ILE A 44 11.40 18.05 -12.56
C ILE A 44 12.12 16.78 -13.05
N PHE A 45 11.53 15.59 -12.82
CA PHE A 45 12.10 14.34 -13.28
C PHE A 45 12.19 14.28 -14.82
N GLU A 46 11.16 14.78 -15.51
CA GLU A 46 11.12 14.86 -16.97
C GLU A 46 12.23 15.79 -17.49
N ALA A 47 12.35 16.99 -16.93
CA ALA A 47 13.37 17.95 -17.29
C ALA A 47 14.82 17.43 -17.09
N GLN A 48 15.01 16.50 -16.16
CA GLN A 48 16.29 15.82 -15.92
C GLN A 48 16.45 14.52 -16.72
N GLY A 49 15.48 14.15 -17.55
CA GLY A 49 15.47 12.90 -18.29
C GLY A 49 15.45 11.65 -17.42
N ALA A 50 14.94 11.78 -16.18
CA ALA A 50 14.89 10.68 -15.22
C ALA A 50 13.67 9.76 -15.44
N ASN A 51 12.57 10.28 -15.98
CA ASN A 51 11.32 9.52 -16.14
C ASN A 51 11.46 8.27 -17.02
N LYS A 52 12.43 8.23 -17.95
CA LYS A 52 12.74 7.03 -18.73
C LYS A 52 13.13 5.79 -17.92
N ASN A 53 13.54 5.99 -16.65
CA ASN A 53 13.95 4.93 -15.73
C ASN A 53 13.07 4.85 -14.49
N VAL A 54 11.93 5.55 -14.47
CA VAL A 54 11.03 5.60 -13.31
C VAL A 54 9.66 5.09 -13.72
N LEU A 55 9.09 4.23 -12.89
CA LEU A 55 7.68 3.87 -12.92
C LEU A 55 7.00 4.59 -11.74
N TRP A 56 6.10 5.49 -12.07
CA TRP A 56 5.39 6.31 -11.09
C TRP A 56 4.25 5.55 -10.44
N VAL A 57 4.31 5.40 -9.13
CA VAL A 57 3.33 4.69 -8.33
C VAL A 57 2.50 5.68 -7.53
N TRP A 58 1.21 5.81 -7.86
CA TRP A 58 0.25 6.54 -7.05
C TRP A 58 -0.38 5.58 -6.03
N ASN A 59 -0.32 5.91 -4.74
CA ASN A 59 -0.66 4.98 -3.68
C ASN A 59 -1.45 5.61 -2.52
N PRO A 60 -2.77 5.55 -2.54
CA PRO A 60 -3.59 5.87 -1.38
C PRO A 60 -3.64 4.71 -0.37
N ASN A 61 -4.07 5.03 0.87
CA ASN A 61 -4.51 4.02 1.82
C ASN A 61 -5.88 3.44 1.42
N GLU A 62 -6.18 2.20 1.84
CA GLU A 62 -7.47 1.53 1.58
C GLU A 62 -8.68 2.33 2.09
N ARG A 63 -8.47 3.15 3.11
CA ARG A 63 -9.50 3.99 3.72
C ARG A 63 -9.02 5.42 3.84
N SER A 64 -9.96 6.35 3.65
CA SER A 64 -9.69 7.76 3.90
C SER A 64 -9.87 8.09 5.38
N PHE A 65 -8.93 8.86 5.94
CA PHE A 65 -9.00 9.37 7.30
C PHE A 65 -8.75 10.90 7.29
N PRO A 66 -9.74 11.69 7.69
CA PRO A 66 -11.14 11.32 7.95
C PRO A 66 -11.90 10.93 6.66
N ASP A 67 -12.94 10.13 6.82
CA ASP A 67 -13.79 9.69 5.71
C ASP A 67 -14.80 10.78 5.32
N PHE A 68 -14.31 11.78 4.60
CA PHE A 68 -15.10 12.86 4.03
C PHE A 68 -14.97 12.88 2.50
N SER A 69 -15.97 13.39 1.80
CA SER A 69 -15.97 13.45 0.33
C SER A 69 -14.76 14.18 -0.27
N TRP A 70 -14.27 15.24 0.38
CA TRP A 70 -13.07 15.95 -0.05
C TRP A 70 -11.77 15.15 0.15
N ASN A 71 -11.79 14.09 0.99
CA ASN A 71 -10.64 13.22 1.28
C ASN A 71 -10.72 11.87 0.57
N ASN A 72 -11.66 11.69 -0.35
CA ASN A 72 -11.75 10.45 -1.12
C ASN A 72 -10.49 10.24 -1.96
N ALA A 73 -9.94 9.01 -1.95
CA ALA A 73 -8.71 8.67 -2.66
C ALA A 73 -8.70 9.15 -4.12
N ARG A 74 -9.81 9.00 -4.84
CA ARG A 74 -9.93 9.40 -6.26
C ARG A 74 -9.68 10.88 -6.51
N MET A 75 -9.91 11.73 -5.50
CA MET A 75 -9.66 13.18 -5.61
C MET A 75 -8.17 13.50 -5.75
N TYR A 76 -7.30 12.60 -5.31
CA TYR A 76 -5.85 12.76 -5.36
C TYR A 76 -5.21 12.18 -6.62
N TYR A 77 -5.98 11.52 -7.49
CA TYR A 77 -5.41 10.88 -8.67
C TYR A 77 -4.86 11.92 -9.67
N PRO A 78 -3.55 11.89 -9.98
CA PRO A 78 -2.93 12.91 -10.83
C PRO A 78 -3.19 12.72 -12.33
N GLY A 79 -3.87 11.63 -12.72
CA GLY A 79 -4.20 11.32 -14.10
C GLY A 79 -3.33 10.24 -14.73
N ASN A 80 -3.87 9.64 -15.79
CA ASN A 80 -3.24 8.48 -16.46
C ASN A 80 -1.86 8.79 -17.07
N GLU A 81 -1.61 10.04 -17.45
CA GLU A 81 -0.35 10.48 -18.06
C GLU A 81 0.81 10.58 -17.04
N ARG A 82 0.47 10.57 -15.76
CA ARG A 82 1.41 10.75 -14.65
C ARG A 82 1.61 9.50 -13.80
N VAL A 83 0.79 8.47 -14.01
CA VAL A 83 0.79 7.24 -13.21
C VAL A 83 1.02 6.04 -14.10
N ASP A 84 2.02 5.24 -13.76
CA ASP A 84 2.30 3.97 -14.43
C ASP A 84 1.67 2.79 -13.68
N ILE A 85 1.63 2.85 -12.35
CA ILE A 85 1.13 1.79 -11.48
C ILE A 85 0.22 2.39 -10.40
N VAL A 86 -0.92 1.76 -10.16
CA VAL A 86 -1.79 2.11 -9.03
C VAL A 86 -1.42 1.24 -7.82
N GLY A 87 -1.05 1.91 -6.74
CA GLY A 87 -0.68 1.28 -5.48
C GLY A 87 -1.87 1.01 -4.58
N LEU A 88 -1.79 -0.08 -3.84
CA LEU A 88 -2.76 -0.48 -2.83
C LEU A 88 -2.02 -0.61 -1.49
N THR A 89 -2.58 -0.06 -0.41
CA THR A 89 -2.06 -0.22 0.95
C THR A 89 -3.20 -0.53 1.90
N GLY A 90 -3.04 -1.57 2.69
CA GLY A 90 -4.00 -1.95 3.74
C GLY A 90 -3.41 -2.99 4.68
N TYR A 91 -3.84 -2.97 5.95
CA TYR A 91 -3.30 -3.81 6.99
C TYR A 91 -4.39 -4.61 7.72
N ASN A 92 -4.06 -5.85 8.09
CA ASN A 92 -4.76 -6.52 9.15
C ASN A 92 -4.12 -6.15 10.50
N THR A 93 -4.70 -5.15 11.16
CA THR A 93 -4.24 -4.67 12.48
C THR A 93 -4.60 -5.62 13.60
N GLY A 94 -5.37 -6.68 13.30
CA GLY A 94 -5.91 -7.59 14.30
C GLY A 94 -6.96 -6.90 15.18
N ASN A 95 -6.99 -7.29 16.43
CA ASN A 95 -7.79 -6.64 17.47
C ASN A 95 -6.90 -6.05 18.58
N TYR A 96 -5.74 -5.50 18.19
CA TYR A 96 -4.72 -4.99 19.11
C TYR A 96 -5.26 -3.81 19.96
N TYR A 97 -5.82 -2.79 19.29
CA TYR A 97 -6.47 -1.68 19.97
C TYR A 97 -7.98 -1.86 20.05
N LYS A 98 -8.59 -1.25 21.05
CA LYS A 98 -10.04 -1.27 21.21
C LYS A 98 -10.75 -0.71 19.96
N GLY A 99 -11.64 -1.51 19.39
CA GLY A 99 -12.39 -1.15 18.19
C GLY A 99 -11.78 -1.66 16.89
N GLU A 100 -10.55 -2.16 16.91
CA GLU A 100 -9.99 -2.90 15.78
C GLU A 100 -10.59 -4.31 15.70
N ILE A 101 -10.63 -4.83 14.49
CA ILE A 101 -11.11 -6.18 14.19
C ILE A 101 -10.10 -6.92 13.32
N TRP A 102 -9.99 -8.21 13.55
CA TRP A 102 -9.27 -9.09 12.62
C TRP A 102 -9.99 -9.11 11.28
N ARG A 103 -9.23 -8.89 10.20
CA ARG A 103 -9.73 -8.95 8.83
C ARG A 103 -8.89 -9.93 8.02
N SER A 104 -9.53 -10.78 7.22
CA SER A 104 -8.84 -11.58 6.23
C SER A 104 -8.21 -10.70 5.14
N PHE A 105 -7.29 -11.26 4.36
CA PHE A 105 -6.74 -10.56 3.20
C PHE A 105 -7.83 -10.19 2.20
N ASP A 106 -8.74 -11.11 1.95
CA ASP A 106 -9.86 -10.93 1.02
C ASP A 106 -10.80 -9.79 1.44
N GLU A 107 -11.14 -9.68 2.74
CA GLU A 107 -11.97 -8.58 3.26
C GLU A 107 -11.32 -7.20 3.11
N ILE A 108 -10.00 -7.12 3.06
CA ILE A 108 -9.27 -5.88 2.85
C ILE A 108 -9.18 -5.55 1.36
N TYR A 109 -8.73 -6.52 0.55
CA TYR A 109 -8.26 -6.24 -0.80
C TYR A 109 -9.28 -6.52 -1.89
N GLN A 110 -10.23 -7.44 -1.72
CA GLN A 110 -11.18 -7.77 -2.77
C GLN A 110 -12.09 -6.58 -3.15
N PRO A 111 -12.70 -5.85 -2.20
CA PRO A 111 -13.51 -4.68 -2.54
C PRO A 111 -12.68 -3.58 -3.21
N LEU A 112 -11.47 -3.31 -2.69
CA LEU A 112 -10.56 -2.30 -3.22
C LEU A 112 -10.09 -2.65 -4.64
N TYR A 113 -9.70 -3.91 -4.86
CA TYR A 113 -9.30 -4.41 -6.16
C TYR A 113 -10.42 -4.31 -7.20
N GLN A 114 -11.63 -4.73 -6.85
CA GLN A 114 -12.79 -4.64 -7.76
C GLN A 114 -13.11 -3.19 -8.13
N GLU A 115 -13.07 -2.27 -7.17
CA GLU A 115 -13.27 -0.84 -7.42
C GLU A 115 -12.20 -0.29 -8.37
N TYR A 116 -10.93 -0.65 -8.13
CA TYR A 116 -9.81 -0.08 -8.88
C TYR A 116 -9.69 -0.64 -10.28
N VAL A 117 -9.98 -1.91 -10.51
CA VAL A 117 -10.05 -2.52 -11.87
C VAL A 117 -11.09 -1.83 -12.74
N GLN A 118 -12.20 -1.38 -12.15
CA GLN A 118 -13.26 -0.65 -12.88
C GLN A 118 -12.90 0.83 -13.12
N THR A 119 -11.97 1.38 -12.35
CA THR A 119 -11.66 2.81 -12.33
C THR A 119 -10.40 3.14 -13.12
N TYR A 120 -9.37 2.29 -13.05
CA TYR A 120 -8.03 2.56 -13.57
C TYR A 120 -7.60 1.49 -14.56
N ASP A 121 -7.21 1.90 -15.76
CA ASP A 121 -6.60 1.02 -16.78
C ASP A 121 -5.07 1.00 -16.58
N LYS A 122 -4.63 0.46 -15.45
CA LYS A 122 -3.22 0.38 -15.03
C LYS A 122 -2.93 -0.94 -14.34
N PRO A 123 -1.68 -1.43 -14.37
CA PRO A 123 -1.26 -2.49 -13.48
C PRO A 123 -1.29 -2.03 -12.02
N PHE A 124 -1.51 -2.98 -11.10
CA PHE A 124 -1.58 -2.71 -9.68
C PHE A 124 -0.38 -3.29 -8.93
N MET A 125 -0.10 -2.65 -7.80
CA MET A 125 0.93 -3.07 -6.87
C MET A 125 0.41 -2.94 -5.44
N ILE A 126 0.48 -4.01 -4.66
CA ILE A 126 0.34 -3.87 -3.21
C ILE A 126 1.66 -3.32 -2.70
N THR A 127 1.68 -2.02 -2.49
CA THR A 127 2.90 -1.27 -2.17
C THR A 127 3.38 -1.49 -0.75
N GLU A 128 2.42 -1.82 0.13
CA GLU A 128 2.67 -2.00 1.54
C GLU A 128 1.50 -2.74 2.19
N PHE A 129 1.77 -3.84 2.84
CA PHE A 129 0.76 -4.59 3.58
C PHE A 129 1.39 -5.53 4.61
N ALA A 130 0.62 -5.88 5.63
CA ALA A 130 0.98 -6.93 6.57
C ALA A 130 -0.22 -7.39 7.41
N SER A 131 0.01 -8.41 8.22
CA SER A 131 -0.92 -8.89 9.26
C SER A 131 -0.24 -8.91 10.60
N ASN A 132 -0.91 -8.41 11.63
CA ASN A 132 -0.59 -8.65 13.03
C ASN A 132 -1.05 -10.06 13.44
N SER A 133 -0.50 -10.63 14.50
CA SER A 133 -0.90 -11.96 15.03
C SER A 133 -2.02 -11.88 16.06
N VAL A 134 -2.31 -10.70 16.60
CA VAL A 134 -3.29 -10.54 17.69
C VAL A 134 -4.71 -10.61 17.13
N GLY A 135 -5.47 -11.58 17.60
CA GLY A 135 -6.88 -11.77 17.22
C GLY A 135 -7.16 -12.86 16.20
N GLY A 136 -6.13 -13.51 15.64
CA GLY A 136 -6.32 -14.58 14.67
C GLY A 136 -5.06 -15.38 14.34
N ASN A 137 -5.15 -16.19 13.30
CA ASN A 137 -4.05 -17.05 12.85
C ASN A 137 -3.30 -16.40 11.67
N LYS A 138 -2.15 -15.78 11.96
CA LYS A 138 -1.32 -15.11 10.95
C LYS A 138 -0.75 -16.08 9.91
N SER A 139 -0.41 -17.32 10.30
CA SER A 139 0.07 -18.34 9.34
C SER A 139 -1.00 -18.70 8.32
N GLN A 140 -2.27 -18.86 8.76
CA GLN A 140 -3.39 -19.08 7.85
C GLN A 140 -3.63 -17.85 6.97
N TRP A 141 -3.63 -16.65 7.53
CA TRP A 141 -3.78 -15.39 6.80
C TRP A 141 -2.74 -15.24 5.68
N ILE A 142 -1.48 -15.63 5.94
CA ILE A 142 -0.40 -15.62 4.94
C ILE A 142 -0.72 -16.58 3.79
N ARG A 143 -1.18 -17.81 4.06
CA ARG A 143 -1.54 -18.77 3.02
C ARG A 143 -2.69 -18.25 2.15
N GLU A 144 -3.73 -17.73 2.78
CA GLU A 144 -4.89 -17.13 2.10
C GLU A 144 -4.49 -15.92 1.26
N MET A 145 -3.57 -15.08 1.74
CA MET A 145 -3.01 -13.94 1.02
C MET A 145 -2.38 -14.36 -0.31
N PHE A 146 -1.50 -15.38 -0.32
CA PHE A 146 -0.90 -15.87 -1.55
C PHE A 146 -1.97 -16.34 -2.54
N ASP A 147 -2.91 -17.16 -2.07
CA ASP A 147 -4.00 -17.67 -2.92
C ASP A 147 -4.91 -16.54 -3.45
N CYS A 148 -5.13 -15.46 -2.67
CA CYS A 148 -5.90 -14.30 -3.12
C CYS A 148 -5.15 -13.46 -4.15
N ILE A 149 -3.87 -13.18 -3.94
CA ILE A 149 -3.05 -12.40 -4.88
C ILE A 149 -3.02 -13.08 -6.24
N HIS A 150 -2.90 -14.41 -6.31
CA HIS A 150 -2.95 -15.15 -7.57
C HIS A 150 -4.23 -14.96 -8.38
N ARG A 151 -5.37 -14.77 -7.70
CA ARG A 151 -6.64 -14.52 -8.37
C ARG A 151 -6.81 -13.08 -8.83
N MET A 152 -5.97 -12.16 -8.37
CA MET A 152 -6.01 -10.73 -8.68
C MET A 152 -5.02 -10.41 -9.81
N GLU A 153 -5.35 -10.79 -11.05
CA GLU A 153 -4.44 -10.79 -12.20
C GLU A 153 -3.75 -9.46 -12.50
N ASN A 154 -4.37 -8.32 -12.13
CA ASN A 154 -3.77 -7.00 -12.34
C ASN A 154 -2.70 -6.65 -11.29
N ILE A 155 -2.60 -7.38 -10.19
CA ILE A 155 -1.52 -7.20 -9.21
C ILE A 155 -0.24 -7.83 -9.75
N LYS A 156 0.78 -7.01 -9.94
CA LYS A 156 2.09 -7.42 -10.49
C LYS A 156 3.19 -7.49 -9.46
N VAL A 157 3.01 -6.79 -8.34
CA VAL A 157 3.98 -6.73 -7.23
C VAL A 157 3.22 -6.66 -5.91
N ALA A 158 3.72 -7.34 -4.89
CA ALA A 158 3.24 -7.19 -3.52
C ALA A 158 4.43 -7.13 -2.57
N ILE A 159 4.45 -6.11 -1.70
CA ILE A 159 5.56 -5.86 -0.76
C ILE A 159 5.05 -5.98 0.67
N TRP A 160 5.49 -7.02 1.36
CA TRP A 160 5.23 -7.16 2.79
C TRP A 160 6.03 -6.16 3.61
N TRP A 161 5.36 -5.41 4.46
CA TRP A 161 6.02 -4.55 5.43
C TRP A 161 6.42 -5.32 6.69
N SER A 162 7.72 -5.62 6.81
CA SER A 162 8.26 -6.38 7.95
C SER A 162 8.76 -5.43 9.03
N GLY A 163 7.87 -4.96 9.86
CA GLY A 163 8.14 -3.97 10.91
C GLY A 163 7.17 -4.09 12.08
N CYS A 164 7.04 -3.04 12.85
CA CYS A 164 6.02 -2.89 13.88
C CYS A 164 5.59 -1.43 14.04
N ASP A 165 4.40 -1.19 14.53
CA ASP A 165 4.01 0.10 15.07
C ASP A 165 4.64 0.30 16.45
N TRP A 166 4.73 1.54 16.89
CA TRP A 166 5.30 1.90 18.18
C TRP A 166 4.25 2.59 19.05
N GLU A 167 3.96 2.03 20.21
CA GLU A 167 3.11 2.69 21.20
C GLU A 167 3.83 3.87 21.86
N SER A 168 5.12 3.68 22.11
CA SER A 168 6.06 4.70 22.57
C SER A 168 7.49 4.28 22.18
N PRO A 169 8.50 5.16 22.27
CA PRO A 169 9.87 4.80 21.94
C PRO A 169 10.35 3.54 22.66
N GLY A 170 10.68 2.49 21.87
CA GLY A 170 11.13 1.19 22.37
C GLY A 170 10.03 0.23 22.83
N VAL A 171 8.75 0.61 22.73
CA VAL A 171 7.61 -0.27 23.05
C VAL A 171 6.87 -0.59 21.74
N PRO A 172 7.08 -1.79 21.15
CA PRO A 172 6.38 -2.17 19.95
C PRO A 172 4.89 -2.39 20.25
N ALA A 173 4.06 -1.95 19.31
CA ALA A 173 2.63 -2.20 19.31
C ALA A 173 2.31 -3.35 18.33
N ARG A 174 1.54 -3.10 17.26
CA ARG A 174 1.23 -4.14 16.28
C ARG A 174 2.48 -4.66 15.60
N ILE A 175 2.69 -5.98 15.65
CA ILE A 175 3.90 -6.64 15.14
C ILE A 175 3.59 -7.27 13.78
N TYR A 176 4.38 -6.91 12.76
CA TYR A 176 4.21 -7.36 11.38
C TYR A 176 5.42 -8.12 10.83
N TYR A 177 6.39 -8.46 11.68
CA TYR A 177 7.60 -9.15 11.23
C TYR A 177 7.30 -10.50 10.57
N MET A 178 8.01 -10.79 9.47
CA MET A 178 7.95 -12.09 8.80
C MET A 178 8.55 -13.21 9.67
N ASN A 179 9.46 -12.87 10.57
CA ASN A 179 10.13 -13.77 11.49
C ASN A 179 9.69 -13.61 12.95
N GLU A 180 8.44 -13.16 13.16
CA GLU A 180 7.85 -12.98 14.49
C GLU A 180 7.88 -14.28 15.33
N SER A 181 7.70 -15.42 14.67
CA SER A 181 7.88 -16.75 15.26
C SER A 181 8.48 -17.73 14.25
N PRO A 182 9.07 -18.88 14.72
CA PRO A 182 9.53 -19.92 13.82
C PRO A 182 8.43 -20.45 12.88
N GLU A 183 7.20 -20.56 13.36
CA GLU A 183 6.04 -21.03 12.59
C GLU A 183 5.72 -20.06 11.44
N ILE A 184 5.65 -18.74 11.72
CA ILE A 184 5.37 -17.72 10.72
C ILE A 184 6.47 -17.68 9.67
N LEU A 185 7.73 -17.70 10.09
CA LEU A 185 8.86 -17.75 9.16
C LEU A 185 8.81 -19.00 8.27
N GLN A 186 8.46 -20.15 8.84
CA GLN A 186 8.32 -21.40 8.08
C GLN A 186 7.18 -21.31 7.06
N THR A 187 6.05 -20.71 7.44
CA THR A 187 4.92 -20.48 6.52
C THR A 187 5.35 -19.65 5.31
N PHE A 188 6.06 -18.54 5.51
CA PHE A 188 6.59 -17.76 4.39
C PHE A 188 7.51 -18.57 3.48
N LYS A 189 8.44 -19.34 4.06
CA LYS A 189 9.35 -20.19 3.28
C LYS A 189 8.60 -21.20 2.40
N GLU A 190 7.60 -21.88 2.96
CA GLU A 190 6.76 -22.83 2.23
C GLU A 190 6.01 -22.18 1.07
N MET A 191 5.41 -21.00 1.33
CA MET A 191 4.66 -20.30 0.30
C MET A 191 5.56 -19.78 -0.82
N PHE A 192 6.71 -19.18 -0.52
CA PHE A 192 7.67 -18.75 -1.54
C PHE A 192 8.27 -19.92 -2.33
N GLN A 193 8.47 -21.08 -1.71
CA GLN A 193 8.92 -22.28 -2.45
C GLN A 193 7.84 -22.78 -3.43
N LYS A 194 6.58 -22.72 -3.02
CA LYS A 194 5.44 -23.09 -3.89
C LYS A 194 5.31 -22.14 -5.10
N GLU A 195 5.62 -20.84 -4.91
CA GLU A 195 5.63 -19.86 -5.99
C GLU A 195 6.75 -20.07 -7.01
N ALA A 196 7.89 -20.57 -6.55
CA ALA A 196 9.08 -20.77 -7.38
C ALA A 196 9.08 -22.11 -8.17
N ALA A 197 8.11 -23.00 -7.90
CA ALA A 197 8.00 -24.33 -8.51
C ALA A 197 7.10 -24.33 -9.75
#